data_fd7b3a15e75b1e9b82d82556e6404ef2
#
_entry.id   fd7b3a15e75b1e9b82d82556e6404ef2
#
_cell.length_a   1.000
_cell.length_b   1.000
_cell.length_c   1.000
_cell.angle_alpha   90.00
_cell.angle_beta   90.00
_cell.angle_gamma   90.00
#
_symmetry.space_group_name_H-M   'P 1'
#
loop_
_entity.id
_entity.type
_entity.pdbx_description
1 polymer ?
#
loop_
_entity_poly.entity_id
_entity_poly.type
_entity_poly.pdbx_seq_one_letter_code
_entity_poly.pdbx_strand_id
1 'polypeptide(L)'
;MSLHRSSQKSRAAEVDVIVNALNPAYTDWEVDLPWMTAAVTDAAKATGATVLIPGNVYNYGQNLPPRLSAATPHIGDHKKARQRIEMEAAYRSNGVKTIILRGGDFIDTAPGDNWFEGQMTAKVAKGKVAYPGPTNLKHTWAFLPNMARAAEMLAARRGTLPEFADIGFPGYALTGDE
;
A
#
# COMPACT_ATOMS: atom_id res chain seq x y z
N MET A 1 6.37 -9.07 -32.79
CA MET A 1 6.17 -8.37 -31.50
C MET A 1 6.90 -9.09 -30.37
N SER A 2 8.21 -9.37 -30.54
CA SER A 2 8.99 -10.20 -29.59
C SER A 2 10.20 -9.50 -28.96
N LEU A 3 10.40 -8.22 -29.20
CA LEU A 3 11.60 -7.49 -28.75
C LEU A 3 11.48 -6.80 -27.37
N HIS A 4 10.27 -6.76 -26.79
CA HIS A 4 10.07 -6.09 -25.50
C HIS A 4 10.29 -7.00 -24.27
N ARG A 5 10.22 -8.32 -24.41
CA ARG A 5 10.39 -9.24 -23.27
C ARG A 5 11.87 -9.47 -22.87
N SER A 6 12.79 -9.40 -23.81
CA SER A 6 14.22 -9.64 -23.51
C SER A 6 14.91 -8.45 -22.86
N SER A 7 14.50 -7.22 -23.19
CA SER A 7 15.10 -6.01 -22.59
C SER A 7 14.64 -5.77 -21.13
N GLN A 8 13.46 -6.22 -20.76
CA GLN A 8 12.98 -6.13 -19.35
C GLN A 8 13.69 -7.13 -18.44
N LYS A 9 13.97 -8.35 -18.90
CA LYS A 9 14.72 -9.34 -18.12
C LYS A 9 16.16 -8.93 -17.80
N SER A 10 16.85 -8.26 -18.72
CA SER A 10 18.24 -7.85 -18.50
C SER A 10 18.39 -6.65 -17.56
N ARG A 11 17.39 -5.77 -17.48
CA ARG A 11 17.37 -4.63 -16.54
C ARG A 11 16.96 -5.03 -15.12
N ALA A 12 16.20 -6.10 -14.98
CA ALA A 12 15.77 -6.60 -13.67
C ALA A 12 16.90 -7.33 -12.91
N ALA A 13 17.95 -7.76 -13.57
CA ALA A 13 19.04 -8.55 -12.97
C ALA A 13 19.91 -7.78 -11.95
N GLU A 14 19.77 -6.44 -11.86
CA GLU A 14 20.55 -5.58 -10.96
C GLU A 14 19.67 -4.83 -9.93
N VAL A 15 18.45 -5.29 -9.71
CA VAL A 15 17.49 -4.61 -8.83
C VAL A 15 17.44 -5.28 -7.47
N ASP A 16 17.78 -4.56 -6.43
CA ASP A 16 17.72 -5.02 -5.03
C ASP A 16 16.33 -4.92 -4.41
N VAL A 17 15.53 -3.94 -4.86
CA VAL A 17 14.19 -3.64 -4.34
C VAL A 17 13.25 -3.30 -5.47
N ILE A 18 12.07 -3.91 -5.44
CA ILE A 18 10.93 -3.57 -6.31
C ILE A 18 9.90 -2.85 -5.45
N VAL A 19 9.67 -1.56 -5.72
CA VAL A 19 8.56 -0.83 -5.08
C VAL A 19 7.29 -1.08 -5.89
N ASN A 20 6.39 -1.89 -5.34
CA ASN A 20 5.10 -2.16 -5.95
C ASN A 20 4.05 -1.17 -5.46
N ALA A 21 3.96 -0.02 -6.12
CA ALA A 21 2.93 0.99 -5.91
C ALA A 21 1.82 0.94 -6.97
N LEU A 22 1.68 -0.19 -7.68
CA LEU A 22 0.60 -0.39 -8.66
C LEU A 22 -0.75 -0.34 -7.96
N ASN A 23 -1.61 0.54 -8.45
CA ASN A 23 -2.94 0.73 -7.90
C ASN A 23 -3.94 0.99 -9.05
N PRO A 24 -4.45 -0.05 -9.69
CA PRO A 24 -5.45 0.10 -10.75
C PRO A 24 -6.75 0.73 -10.20
N ALA A 25 -7.65 1.11 -11.08
CA ALA A 25 -8.97 1.60 -10.65
C ALA A 25 -9.67 0.57 -9.76
N TYR A 26 -10.37 1.02 -8.73
CA TYR A 26 -11.03 0.11 -7.76
C TYR A 26 -12.00 -0.88 -8.39
N THR A 27 -12.59 -0.53 -9.54
CA THR A 27 -13.47 -1.39 -10.33
C THR A 27 -12.75 -2.58 -10.92
N ASP A 28 -11.45 -2.44 -11.18
CA ASP A 28 -10.65 -3.40 -11.94
C ASP A 28 -9.79 -4.30 -11.06
N TRP A 29 -9.79 -4.05 -9.73
CA TRP A 29 -8.99 -4.82 -8.77
C TRP A 29 -9.17 -6.33 -8.85
N GLU A 30 -10.38 -6.80 -9.14
CA GLU A 30 -10.68 -8.24 -9.25
C GLU A 30 -9.90 -8.92 -10.38
N VAL A 31 -9.70 -8.19 -11.47
CA VAL A 31 -8.99 -8.68 -12.66
C VAL A 31 -7.49 -8.36 -12.55
N ASP A 32 -7.17 -7.13 -12.17
CA ASP A 32 -5.82 -6.61 -12.29
C ASP A 32 -4.89 -7.01 -11.14
N LEU A 33 -5.36 -7.02 -9.90
CA LEU A 33 -4.48 -7.35 -8.77
C LEU A 33 -3.86 -8.75 -8.86
N PRO A 34 -4.58 -9.82 -9.25
CA PRO A 34 -3.99 -11.15 -9.35
C PRO A 34 -2.83 -11.23 -10.34
N TRP A 35 -3.01 -10.72 -11.56
CA TRP A 35 -1.96 -10.80 -12.58
C TRP A 35 -0.80 -9.84 -12.28
N MET A 36 -1.06 -8.65 -11.73
CA MET A 36 -0.03 -7.72 -11.29
C MET A 36 0.81 -8.32 -10.17
N THR A 37 0.16 -8.96 -9.19
CA THR A 37 0.83 -9.65 -8.10
C THR A 37 1.72 -10.78 -8.62
N ALA A 38 1.22 -11.59 -9.55
CA ALA A 38 2.00 -12.63 -10.20
C ALA A 38 3.21 -12.07 -10.95
N ALA A 39 3.02 -11.02 -11.74
CA ALA A 39 4.12 -10.39 -12.49
C ALA A 39 5.22 -9.83 -11.59
N VAL A 40 4.85 -9.16 -10.48
CA VAL A 40 5.82 -8.64 -9.51
C VAL A 40 6.52 -9.79 -8.76
N THR A 41 5.78 -10.84 -8.39
CA THR A 41 6.32 -12.04 -7.76
C THR A 41 7.36 -12.73 -8.65
N ASP A 42 7.05 -12.90 -9.92
CA ASP A 42 7.95 -13.52 -10.91
C ASP A 42 9.22 -12.67 -11.11
N ALA A 43 9.06 -11.34 -11.18
CA ALA A 43 10.19 -10.43 -11.28
C ALA A 43 11.08 -10.50 -10.03
N ALA A 44 10.48 -10.52 -8.84
CA ALA A 44 11.22 -10.63 -7.58
C ALA A 44 11.96 -11.97 -7.45
N LYS A 45 11.33 -13.08 -7.83
CA LYS A 45 11.98 -14.41 -7.87
C LYS A 45 13.14 -14.45 -8.86
N ALA A 46 13.00 -13.82 -10.01
CA ALA A 46 14.03 -13.81 -11.05
C ALA A 46 15.26 -12.99 -10.66
N THR A 47 15.10 -11.98 -9.80
CA THR A 47 16.15 -11.04 -9.41
C THR A 47 16.68 -11.23 -7.99
N GLY A 48 15.93 -11.92 -7.14
CA GLY A 48 16.18 -11.96 -5.69
C GLY A 48 15.81 -10.66 -4.97
N ALA A 49 15.13 -9.74 -5.65
CA ALA A 49 14.76 -8.43 -5.09
C ALA A 49 13.73 -8.56 -3.95
N THR A 50 13.85 -7.68 -2.97
CA THR A 50 12.82 -7.47 -1.95
C THR A 50 11.67 -6.64 -2.52
N VAL A 51 10.43 -7.08 -2.34
CA VAL A 51 9.26 -6.30 -2.74
C VAL A 51 8.83 -5.40 -1.59
N LEU A 52 8.69 -4.09 -1.84
CA LEU A 52 8.15 -3.11 -0.91
C LEU A 52 6.79 -2.64 -1.41
N ILE A 53 5.76 -2.72 -0.56
CA ILE A 53 4.38 -2.45 -0.92
C ILE A 53 3.80 -1.40 0.03
N PRO A 54 3.28 -0.26 -0.46
CA PRO A 54 2.42 0.61 0.31
C PRO A 54 1.13 -0.14 0.69
N GLY A 55 0.95 -0.41 1.98
CA GLY A 55 -0.23 -1.08 2.53
C GLY A 55 -1.26 -0.08 3.02
N ASN A 56 -2.51 -0.52 3.08
CA ASN A 56 -3.61 0.21 3.70
C ASN A 56 -4.20 -0.57 4.88
N VAL A 57 -5.26 -0.06 5.48
CA VAL A 57 -5.91 -0.64 6.67
C VAL A 57 -7.15 -1.48 6.35
N TYR A 58 -7.47 -1.70 5.09
CA TYR A 58 -8.67 -2.48 4.68
C TYR A 58 -8.69 -3.89 5.24
N ASN A 59 -7.52 -4.51 5.38
CA ASN A 59 -7.35 -5.87 5.87
C ASN A 59 -7.95 -6.10 7.26
N TYR A 60 -8.04 -5.06 8.08
CA TYR A 60 -8.51 -5.18 9.46
C TYR A 60 -10.05 -5.12 9.60
N GLY A 61 -10.77 -4.71 8.55
CA GLY A 61 -12.23 -4.59 8.57
C GLY A 61 -12.73 -3.32 9.26
N GLN A 62 -13.98 -3.37 9.77
CA GLN A 62 -14.67 -2.19 10.29
C GLN A 62 -14.48 -1.95 11.79
N ASN A 63 -14.34 -3.02 12.58
CA ASN A 63 -14.22 -2.92 14.04
C ASN A 63 -12.74 -2.84 14.45
N LEU A 64 -12.12 -1.72 14.16
CA LEU A 64 -10.71 -1.51 14.43
C LEU A 64 -10.44 -1.36 15.94
N PRO A 65 -9.41 -2.03 16.48
CA PRO A 65 -8.95 -1.72 17.81
C PRO A 65 -8.32 -0.30 17.85
N PRO A 66 -8.22 0.32 19.04
CA PRO A 66 -7.63 1.67 19.16
C PRO A 66 -6.20 1.78 18.65
N ARG A 67 -5.49 0.67 18.54
CA ARG A 67 -4.13 0.59 17.99
C ARG A 67 -3.98 -0.64 17.10
N LEU A 68 -3.55 -0.43 15.87
CA LEU A 68 -3.19 -1.49 14.93
C LEU A 68 -1.71 -1.88 15.09
N SER A 69 -1.41 -3.15 14.89
CA SER A 69 -0.06 -3.71 14.89
C SER A 69 0.06 -4.85 13.89
N ALA A 70 1.26 -5.33 13.64
CA ALA A 70 1.49 -6.51 12.82
C ALA A 70 0.82 -7.80 13.35
N ALA A 71 0.47 -7.83 14.65
CA ALA A 71 -0.26 -8.94 15.27
C ALA A 71 -1.79 -8.79 15.19
N THR A 72 -2.31 -7.65 14.71
CA THR A 72 -3.75 -7.43 14.56
C THR A 72 -4.28 -8.34 13.45
N PRO A 73 -5.32 -9.15 13.70
CA PRO A 73 -5.85 -10.07 12.69
C PRO A 73 -6.41 -9.36 11.47
N HIS A 74 -6.15 -9.91 10.30
CA HIS A 74 -6.72 -9.47 9.02
C HIS A 74 -8.09 -10.14 8.85
N ILE A 75 -9.15 -9.49 9.31
CA ILE A 75 -10.53 -10.00 9.34
C ILE A 75 -11.49 -9.23 8.45
N GLY A 76 -10.97 -8.34 7.61
CA GLY A 76 -11.79 -7.56 6.69
C GLY A 76 -12.58 -8.44 5.73
N ASP A 77 -13.90 -8.27 5.71
CA ASP A 77 -14.84 -9.12 4.96
C ASP A 77 -15.44 -8.44 3.72
N HIS A 78 -15.21 -7.15 3.52
CA HIS A 78 -15.64 -6.46 2.31
C HIS A 78 -14.72 -6.77 1.11
N LYS A 79 -15.20 -6.60 -0.11
CA LYS A 79 -14.52 -6.99 -1.35
C LYS A 79 -13.06 -6.53 -1.41
N LYS A 80 -12.80 -5.25 -1.17
CA LYS A 80 -11.43 -4.67 -1.23
C LYS A 80 -10.51 -5.24 -0.15
N ALA A 81 -11.04 -5.52 1.06
CA ALA A 81 -10.25 -6.14 2.13
C ALA A 81 -9.82 -7.56 1.72
N ARG A 82 -10.75 -8.40 1.23
CA ARG A 82 -10.41 -9.74 0.76
C ARG A 82 -9.35 -9.71 -0.33
N GLN A 83 -9.50 -8.85 -1.32
CA GLN A 83 -8.53 -8.71 -2.41
C GLN A 83 -7.12 -8.32 -1.92
N ARG A 84 -7.03 -7.41 -0.93
CA ARG A 84 -5.74 -7.07 -0.32
C ARG A 84 -5.16 -8.19 0.52
N ILE A 85 -5.99 -8.88 1.32
CA ILE A 85 -5.57 -10.05 2.10
C ILE A 85 -5.03 -11.14 1.17
N GLU A 86 -5.72 -11.45 0.08
CA GLU A 86 -5.31 -12.44 -0.91
C GLU A 86 -4.00 -12.05 -1.62
N MET A 87 -3.87 -10.78 -2.00
CA MET A 87 -2.64 -10.25 -2.60
C MET A 87 -1.44 -10.42 -1.65
N GLU A 88 -1.59 -10.00 -0.40
CA GLU A 88 -0.52 -10.10 0.61
C GLU A 88 -0.17 -11.56 0.94
N ALA A 89 -1.19 -12.43 1.02
CA ALA A 89 -1.01 -13.87 1.20
C ALA A 89 -0.27 -14.51 0.03
N ALA A 90 -0.49 -14.05 -1.20
CA ALA A 90 0.22 -14.54 -2.38
C ALA A 90 1.72 -14.25 -2.31
N TYR A 91 2.14 -13.05 -1.90
CA TYR A 91 3.56 -12.75 -1.69
C TYR A 91 4.19 -13.65 -0.63
N ARG A 92 3.49 -13.82 0.50
CA ARG A 92 3.96 -14.67 1.60
C ARG A 92 4.10 -16.12 1.17
N SER A 93 3.10 -16.70 0.51
CA SER A 93 3.10 -18.10 0.09
C SER A 93 4.10 -18.41 -1.02
N ASN A 94 4.45 -17.42 -1.82
CA ASN A 94 5.43 -17.54 -2.89
C ASN A 94 6.89 -17.40 -2.42
N GLY A 95 7.14 -17.18 -1.12
CA GLY A 95 8.49 -17.06 -0.55
C GLY A 95 9.26 -15.83 -1.05
N VAL A 96 8.54 -14.77 -1.48
CA VAL A 96 9.16 -13.51 -1.89
C VAL A 96 9.38 -12.64 -0.66
N LYS A 97 10.61 -12.21 -0.45
CA LYS A 97 10.92 -11.26 0.63
C LYS A 97 10.12 -9.98 0.44
N THR A 98 9.26 -9.67 1.41
CA THR A 98 8.27 -8.61 1.26
C THR A 98 8.24 -7.69 2.47
N ILE A 99 8.19 -6.38 2.22
CA ILE A 99 7.98 -5.35 3.22
C ILE A 99 6.67 -4.65 2.89
N ILE A 100 5.68 -4.72 3.77
CA ILE A 100 4.47 -3.93 3.69
C ILE A 100 4.62 -2.75 4.64
N LEU A 101 4.61 -1.53 4.10
CA LEU A 101 4.55 -0.30 4.88
C LEU A 101 3.11 0.20 4.86
N ARG A 102 2.42 0.00 5.98
CA ARG A 102 0.98 0.19 6.09
C ARG A 102 0.64 1.55 6.67
N GLY A 103 -0.08 2.37 5.91
CA GLY A 103 -0.57 3.69 6.33
C GLY A 103 -2.09 3.76 6.41
N GLY A 104 -2.59 4.84 7.00
CA GLY A 104 -3.97 5.30 6.87
C GLY A 104 -4.23 5.89 5.48
N ASP A 105 -5.21 6.78 5.36
CA ASP A 105 -5.45 7.45 4.08
C ASP A 105 -4.30 8.37 3.70
N PHE A 106 -4.00 8.42 2.41
CA PHE A 106 -2.85 9.14 1.88
C PHE A 106 -3.19 10.61 1.61
N ILE A 107 -2.30 11.48 2.06
CA ILE A 107 -2.30 12.92 1.74
C ILE A 107 -0.95 13.33 1.15
N ASP A 108 -0.97 14.29 0.24
CA ASP A 108 0.22 14.82 -0.40
C ASP A 108 0.11 16.35 -0.57
N THR A 109 1.24 16.98 -0.85
CA THR A 109 1.31 18.39 -1.30
C THR A 109 1.28 18.52 -2.81
N ALA A 110 1.61 17.44 -3.54
CA ALA A 110 1.50 17.38 -4.99
C ALA A 110 0.11 16.90 -5.41
N PRO A 111 -0.50 17.47 -6.47
CA PRO A 111 -1.74 16.94 -7.02
C PRO A 111 -1.61 15.47 -7.42
N GLY A 112 -2.61 14.66 -7.08
CA GLY A 112 -2.66 13.24 -7.40
C GLY A 112 -4.11 12.73 -7.38
N ASP A 113 -4.29 11.49 -7.78
CA ASP A 113 -5.61 10.84 -7.78
C ASP A 113 -5.88 10.10 -6.47
N ASN A 114 -5.44 10.66 -5.33
CA ASN A 114 -5.67 10.04 -4.03
C ASN A 114 -7.13 10.27 -3.56
N TRP A 115 -7.55 9.43 -2.60
CA TRP A 115 -8.91 9.48 -2.08
C TRP A 115 -9.23 10.82 -1.40
N PHE A 116 -8.28 11.44 -0.70
CA PHE A 116 -8.43 12.74 -0.05
C PHE A 116 -8.82 13.81 -1.06
N GLU A 117 -8.14 13.90 -2.19
CA GLU A 117 -8.44 14.89 -3.23
C GLU A 117 -9.78 14.59 -3.91
N GLY A 118 -10.01 13.36 -4.28
CA GLY A 118 -11.21 12.96 -5.03
C GLY A 118 -12.49 13.01 -4.23
N GLN A 119 -12.43 12.80 -2.90
CA GLN A 119 -13.63 12.71 -2.07
C GLN A 119 -13.76 13.90 -1.11
N MET A 120 -12.70 14.31 -0.43
CA MET A 120 -12.79 15.33 0.61
C MET A 120 -12.64 16.75 0.04
N THR A 121 -11.65 16.99 -0.80
CA THR A 121 -11.31 18.32 -1.30
C THR A 121 -11.80 18.62 -2.71
N ALA A 122 -12.48 17.72 -3.36
CA ALA A 122 -12.98 17.87 -4.74
C ALA A 122 -13.82 19.17 -4.97
N LYS A 123 -14.38 19.75 -3.91
CA LYS A 123 -15.20 20.97 -3.97
C LYS A 123 -14.57 22.13 -3.16
N VAL A 124 -13.31 22.06 -2.82
CA VAL A 124 -12.62 23.09 -2.00
C VAL A 124 -12.66 24.47 -2.65
N ALA A 125 -12.56 24.55 -3.98
CA ALA A 125 -12.69 25.82 -4.72
C ALA A 125 -14.07 26.48 -4.58
N LYS A 126 -15.10 25.71 -4.12
CA LYS A 126 -16.45 26.19 -3.80
C LYS A 126 -16.64 26.40 -2.29
N GLY A 127 -15.57 26.41 -1.50
CA GLY A 127 -15.60 26.53 -0.04
C GLY A 127 -16.21 25.33 0.68
N LYS A 128 -16.17 24.13 0.06
CA LYS A 128 -16.76 22.91 0.62
C LYS A 128 -15.70 21.82 0.76
N VAL A 129 -15.65 21.23 1.97
CA VAL A 129 -14.86 20.03 2.27
C VAL A 129 -15.83 18.98 2.82
N ALA A 130 -15.63 17.71 2.42
CA ALA A 130 -16.39 16.58 2.94
C ALA A 130 -15.50 15.77 3.90
N TYR A 131 -15.96 15.51 5.12
CA TYR A 131 -15.27 14.62 6.05
C TYR A 131 -15.88 13.21 6.03
N PRO A 132 -15.08 12.13 6.14
CA PRO A 132 -15.56 10.76 5.89
C PRO A 132 -16.37 10.14 7.03
N GLY A 133 -16.79 10.90 8.01
CA GLY A 133 -17.56 10.40 9.15
C GLY A 133 -17.86 11.48 10.17
N PRO A 134 -18.18 11.11 11.43
CA PRO A 134 -18.32 12.05 12.52
C PRO A 134 -17.02 12.80 12.78
N THR A 135 -17.09 14.14 12.86
CA THR A 135 -15.90 14.99 12.96
C THR A 135 -15.14 14.83 14.28
N ASN A 136 -15.80 14.31 15.31
CA ASN A 136 -15.19 14.03 16.62
C ASN A 136 -14.41 12.71 16.68
N LEU A 137 -14.42 11.89 15.61
CA LEU A 137 -13.64 10.66 15.55
C LEU A 137 -12.31 10.88 14.86
N LYS A 138 -11.27 10.24 15.42
CA LYS A 138 -9.94 10.29 14.82
C LYS A 138 -9.88 9.49 13.54
N HIS A 139 -9.30 10.11 12.53
CA HIS A 139 -8.93 9.49 11.26
C HIS A 139 -7.42 9.52 11.12
N THR A 140 -6.84 8.47 10.53
CA THR A 140 -5.39 8.36 10.40
C THR A 140 -4.95 8.72 8.99
N TRP A 141 -4.03 9.66 8.90
CA TRP A 141 -3.48 10.20 7.65
C TRP A 141 -2.01 9.84 7.49
N ALA A 142 -1.62 9.35 6.33
CA ALA A 142 -0.25 9.09 5.97
C ALA A 142 0.22 10.15 4.95
N PHE A 143 1.13 11.04 5.37
CA PHE A 143 1.74 12.02 4.48
C PHE A 143 2.75 11.32 3.58
N LEU A 144 2.47 11.28 2.28
CA LEU A 144 3.24 10.48 1.31
C LEU A 144 4.74 10.78 1.29
N PRO A 145 5.21 12.04 1.34
CA PRO A 145 6.66 12.31 1.40
C PRO A 145 7.35 11.68 2.63
N ASN A 146 6.70 11.67 3.78
CA ASN A 146 7.24 11.02 4.99
C ASN A 146 7.19 9.49 4.88
N MET A 147 6.12 8.97 4.31
CA MET A 147 5.98 7.54 4.06
C MET A 147 7.01 7.04 3.05
N ALA A 148 7.29 7.81 1.99
CA ALA A 148 8.34 7.50 1.01
C ALA A 148 9.73 7.46 1.66
N ARG A 149 10.05 8.41 2.55
CA ARG A 149 11.30 8.40 3.32
C ARG A 149 11.40 7.17 4.24
N ALA A 150 10.30 6.80 4.90
CA ALA A 150 10.26 5.58 5.70
C ALA A 150 10.47 4.33 4.84
N ALA A 151 9.87 4.28 3.65
CA ALA A 151 10.06 3.20 2.69
C ALA A 151 11.53 3.06 2.26
N GLU A 152 12.21 4.17 1.97
CA GLU A 152 13.64 4.19 1.65
C GLU A 152 14.49 3.63 2.81
N MET A 153 14.21 4.08 4.04
CA MET A 153 14.92 3.58 5.23
C MET A 153 14.71 2.08 5.46
N LEU A 154 13.52 1.57 5.21
CA LEU A 154 13.21 0.13 5.30
C LEU A 154 13.90 -0.65 4.18
N ALA A 155 13.90 -0.14 2.96
CA ALA A 155 14.60 -0.73 1.84
C ALA A 155 16.11 -0.85 2.13
N ALA A 156 16.74 0.19 2.68
CA ALA A 156 18.14 0.17 3.09
C ALA A 156 18.43 -0.87 4.19
N ARG A 157 17.46 -1.16 5.06
CA ARG A 157 17.58 -2.13 6.16
C ARG A 157 16.98 -3.50 5.84
N ARG A 158 16.58 -3.76 4.60
CA ARG A 158 15.89 -5.00 4.19
C ARG A 158 16.56 -6.29 4.68
N GLY A 159 17.89 -6.31 4.71
CA GLY A 159 18.66 -7.47 5.14
C GLY A 159 18.48 -7.87 6.62
N THR A 160 18.02 -6.93 7.47
CA THR A 160 17.78 -7.17 8.91
C THR A 160 16.32 -7.43 9.24
N LEU A 161 15.43 -7.28 8.26
CA LEU A 161 13.99 -7.50 8.44
C LEU A 161 13.64 -8.98 8.17
N PRO A 162 12.55 -9.48 8.80
CA PRO A 162 12.03 -10.80 8.49
C PRO A 162 11.63 -10.94 7.02
N GLU A 163 11.51 -12.18 6.53
CA GLU A 163 11.14 -12.48 5.14
C GLU A 163 9.81 -11.85 4.72
N PHE A 164 8.90 -11.68 5.66
CA PHE A 164 7.66 -10.94 5.48
C PHE A 164 7.48 -9.97 6.64
N ALA A 165 7.72 -8.69 6.39
CA ALA A 165 7.59 -7.61 7.36
C ALA A 165 6.32 -6.80 7.09
N ASP A 166 5.41 -6.75 8.07
CA ASP A 166 4.23 -5.87 8.06
C ASP A 166 4.45 -4.76 9.09
N ILE A 167 4.68 -3.54 8.62
CA ILE A 167 5.14 -2.42 9.43
C ILE A 167 4.13 -1.28 9.33
N GLY A 168 3.57 -0.89 10.48
CA GLY A 168 2.68 0.27 10.58
C GLY A 168 3.44 1.59 10.47
N PHE A 169 2.97 2.47 9.58
CA PHE A 169 3.39 3.86 9.52
C PHE A 169 2.45 4.68 10.43
N PRO A 170 2.96 5.35 11.47
CA PRO A 170 2.11 5.99 12.47
C PRO A 170 1.28 7.15 11.92
N GLY A 171 1.81 7.92 10.98
CA GLY A 171 1.11 9.04 10.37
C GLY A 171 0.61 10.08 11.38
N TYR A 172 -0.50 10.72 11.04
CA TYR A 172 -1.22 11.69 11.88
C TYR A 172 -2.60 11.13 12.21
N ALA A 173 -2.98 11.15 13.47
CA ALA A 173 -4.33 10.76 13.92
C ALA A 173 -5.07 12.01 14.38
N LEU A 174 -5.89 12.58 13.51
CA LEU A 174 -6.61 13.84 13.70
C LEU A 174 -8.11 13.60 13.66
N THR A 175 -8.86 14.38 14.40
CA THR A 175 -10.31 14.51 14.24
C THR A 175 -10.64 15.44 13.07
N GLY A 176 -11.89 15.44 12.63
CA GLY A 176 -12.32 16.38 11.58
C GLY A 176 -12.43 17.83 12.08
N ASP A 177 -12.44 18.02 13.41
CA ASP A 177 -12.49 19.34 14.06
C ASP A 177 -11.09 19.97 14.23
N GLU A 178 -10.01 19.18 14.16
CA GLU A 178 -8.60 19.58 14.16
C GLU A 178 -8.12 19.91 12.75
#